data_6a6ffc162cad774d564ce1a5fd2cf0eb
#
_entry.id   6a6ffc162cad774d564ce1a5fd2cf0eb
#
_cell.length_a   1.000
_cell.length_b   1.000
_cell.length_c   1.000
_cell.angle_alpha   90.00
_cell.angle_beta   90.00
_cell.angle_gamma   90.00
#
_symmetry.space_group_name_H-M   'P 1'
#
loop_
_entity.id
_entity.type
_entity.pdbx_description
1 polymer ?
#
loop_
_entity_poly.entity_id
_entity_poly.type
_entity_poly.pdbx_seq_one_letter_code
_entity_poly.pdbx_strand_id
1 'polypeptide(L)'
;MTSPYQPRTVADLTTDPPPPHLIHNVCRDSGTILLFGKTGIGKTRLLWQLACGWAQGRETLGLRPARPLRITYVEADLYRADFEAVIKEMADQGVQVPEPDRLTWFSREDATPFFVDSIFGKALQAHNTAFQTDLTIYDAIPDLHLGDPIDTRTAYQILRALHVSANGRAYLGVMVQRKGGKDAADRDSENIDEMYGNQGWARQASTVWHMTNVPSLVWVKHRLCPQPQPIVLNMSHAGIFSVRSAQLQDLILREGKAGFTSVRELAERVQALPEYAAQTNPYKDRTLRSLITSMIQSYHLAVTPTP
;
A
#
# COMPACT_ATOMS: atom_id res chain seq x y z
N MET A 1 2.00 -42.08 4.76
CA MET A 1 2.15 -40.65 4.35
C MET A 1 0.76 -40.13 4.01
N THR A 2 0.17 -39.30 4.86
CA THR A 2 -1.12 -38.68 4.59
C THR A 2 -0.94 -37.64 3.47
N SER A 3 -1.81 -37.69 2.45
CA SER A 3 -1.78 -36.74 1.34
C SER A 3 -1.85 -35.30 1.88
N PRO A 4 -0.99 -34.37 1.43
CA PRO A 4 -1.09 -32.95 1.82
C PRO A 4 -2.35 -32.27 1.25
N TYR A 5 -3.11 -32.95 0.41
CA TYR A 5 -4.32 -32.46 -0.25
C TYR A 5 -5.57 -33.14 0.32
N GLN A 6 -5.86 -32.92 1.59
CA GLN A 6 -7.15 -33.34 2.13
C GLN A 6 -8.21 -32.26 1.87
N PRO A 7 -9.34 -32.60 1.22
CA PRO A 7 -10.45 -31.68 1.07
C PRO A 7 -11.01 -31.35 2.45
N ARG A 8 -11.24 -30.06 2.73
CA ARG A 8 -11.94 -29.62 3.93
C ARG A 8 -13.45 -29.73 3.73
N THR A 9 -14.15 -30.11 4.77
CA THR A 9 -15.62 -30.16 4.76
C THR A 9 -16.20 -28.78 5.11
N VAL A 10 -17.48 -28.55 4.81
CA VAL A 10 -18.17 -27.33 5.22
C VAL A 10 -18.22 -27.21 6.75
N ALA A 11 -18.25 -28.32 7.48
CA ALA A 11 -18.18 -28.34 8.94
C ALA A 11 -16.85 -27.78 9.45
N ASP A 12 -15.73 -28.07 8.78
CA ASP A 12 -14.42 -27.54 9.17
C ASP A 12 -14.36 -26.00 9.01
N LEU A 13 -15.13 -25.44 8.04
CA LEU A 13 -15.21 -24.00 7.83
C LEU A 13 -16.00 -23.25 8.92
N THR A 14 -16.91 -23.96 9.59
CA THR A 14 -17.75 -23.35 10.66
C THR A 14 -17.14 -23.50 12.05
N THR A 15 -16.22 -24.44 12.23
CA THR A 15 -15.57 -24.73 13.51
C THR A 15 -14.22 -24.06 13.66
N ASP A 16 -13.47 -23.89 12.56
CA ASP A 16 -12.18 -23.22 12.59
C ASP A 16 -12.34 -21.70 12.74
N PRO A 17 -11.68 -21.06 13.72
CA PRO A 17 -11.67 -19.62 13.78
C PRO A 17 -11.05 -19.03 12.49
N PRO A 18 -11.54 -17.89 12.01
CA PRO A 18 -10.96 -17.24 10.84
C PRO A 18 -9.47 -16.96 11.10
N PRO A 19 -8.58 -17.11 10.09
CA PRO A 19 -7.17 -16.80 10.25
C PRO A 19 -6.97 -15.42 10.86
N PRO A 20 -6.05 -15.24 11.82
CA PRO A 20 -5.86 -13.97 12.49
C PRO A 20 -5.42 -12.87 11.52
N HIS A 21 -5.77 -11.65 11.84
CA HIS A 21 -5.22 -10.50 11.13
C HIS A 21 -3.74 -10.34 11.47
N LEU A 22 -2.91 -10.13 10.45
CA LEU A 22 -1.53 -9.67 10.62
C LEU A 22 -1.51 -8.14 10.80
N ILE A 23 -2.25 -7.45 9.96
CA ILE A 23 -2.51 -6.01 10.06
C ILE A 23 -4.02 -5.85 10.04
N HIS A 24 -4.58 -5.24 11.09
CA HIS A 24 -6.03 -5.09 11.26
C HIS A 24 -6.67 -4.43 10.04
N ASN A 25 -7.74 -5.03 9.54
CA ASN A 25 -8.49 -4.58 8.37
C ASN A 25 -7.66 -4.39 7.08
N VAL A 26 -6.47 -4.99 6.98
CA VAL A 26 -5.61 -4.92 5.81
C VAL A 26 -5.31 -6.31 5.26
N CYS A 27 -4.68 -7.16 6.05
CA CYS A 27 -4.34 -8.52 5.62
C CYS A 27 -4.31 -9.51 6.78
N ARG A 28 -4.40 -10.79 6.42
CA ARG A 28 -4.18 -11.95 7.28
C ARG A 28 -2.75 -12.47 7.11
N ASP A 29 -2.35 -13.44 7.91
CA ASP A 29 -0.99 -14.03 7.94
C ASP A 29 -0.47 -14.57 6.59
N SER A 30 -1.35 -14.87 5.65
CA SER A 30 -1.01 -15.33 4.29
C SER A 30 -1.54 -14.40 3.19
N GLY A 31 -1.89 -13.16 3.56
CA GLY A 31 -2.47 -12.19 2.64
C GLY A 31 -1.46 -11.58 1.68
N THR A 32 -1.93 -11.22 0.50
CA THR A 32 -1.15 -10.46 -0.49
C THR A 32 -1.66 -9.04 -0.55
N ILE A 33 -0.75 -8.08 -0.35
CA ILE A 33 -1.01 -6.66 -0.50
C ILE A 33 -0.23 -6.17 -1.71
N LEU A 34 -0.86 -5.41 -2.59
CA LEU A 34 -0.18 -4.68 -3.65
C LEU A 34 -0.38 -3.18 -3.43
N LEU A 35 0.72 -2.44 -3.51
CA LEU A 35 0.73 -0.98 -3.50
C LEU A 35 1.15 -0.49 -4.87
N PHE A 36 0.33 0.30 -5.54
CA PHE A 36 0.72 0.94 -6.78
C PHE A 36 0.58 2.47 -6.70
N GLY A 37 1.24 3.14 -7.62
CA GLY A 37 1.23 4.60 -7.73
C GLY A 37 2.35 5.10 -8.62
N LYS A 38 2.30 6.38 -9.00
CA LYS A 38 3.31 7.00 -9.88
C LYS A 38 4.71 6.91 -9.28
N THR A 39 5.72 6.93 -10.15
CA THR A 39 7.12 7.02 -9.73
C THR A 39 7.38 8.36 -9.01
N GLY A 40 8.19 8.33 -7.97
CA GLY A 40 8.61 9.55 -7.24
C GLY A 40 7.62 10.10 -6.20
N ILE A 41 6.46 9.44 -5.96
CA ILE A 41 5.50 9.91 -4.95
C ILE A 41 5.83 9.48 -3.52
N GLY A 42 6.95 8.78 -3.30
CA GLY A 42 7.41 8.40 -1.97
C GLY A 42 6.98 7.01 -1.49
N LYS A 43 6.61 6.07 -2.37
CA LYS A 43 6.21 4.70 -1.98
C LYS A 43 7.23 4.01 -1.08
N THR A 44 8.51 4.02 -1.45
CA THR A 44 9.60 3.43 -0.66
C THR A 44 9.67 4.03 0.74
N ARG A 45 9.60 5.36 0.86
CA ARG A 45 9.60 6.05 2.17
C ARG A 45 8.38 5.68 3.01
N LEU A 46 7.18 5.61 2.39
CA LEU A 46 5.97 5.16 3.05
C LEU A 46 6.13 3.75 3.61
N LEU A 47 6.61 2.82 2.78
CA LEU A 47 6.75 1.42 3.17
C LEU A 47 7.81 1.21 4.23
N TRP A 48 8.95 1.93 4.14
CA TRP A 48 9.96 1.88 5.18
C TRP A 48 9.42 2.37 6.52
N GLN A 49 8.68 3.48 6.51
CA GLN A 49 8.05 4.02 7.73
C GLN A 49 7.04 3.03 8.32
N LEU A 50 6.21 2.38 7.50
CA LEU A 50 5.28 1.34 7.94
C LEU A 50 6.03 0.13 8.50
N ALA A 51 7.07 -0.34 7.80
CA ALA A 51 7.88 -1.48 8.23
C ALA A 51 8.51 -1.22 9.61
N CYS A 52 9.12 -0.04 9.81
CA CYS A 52 9.71 0.34 11.09
C CYS A 52 8.68 0.36 12.23
N GLY A 53 7.50 0.94 11.98
CA GLY A 53 6.43 1.00 12.99
C GLY A 53 5.85 -0.39 13.30
N TRP A 54 5.55 -1.17 12.27
CA TRP A 54 4.96 -2.51 12.45
C TRP A 54 5.93 -3.51 13.08
N ALA A 55 7.22 -3.42 12.78
CA ALA A 55 8.23 -4.23 13.43
C ALA A 55 8.28 -4.00 14.95
N GLN A 56 7.94 -2.79 15.39
CA GLN A 56 7.84 -2.41 16.81
C GLN A 56 6.44 -2.61 17.41
N GLY A 57 5.47 -3.14 16.62
CA GLY A 57 4.08 -3.33 17.07
C GLY A 57 3.28 -2.03 17.18
N ARG A 58 3.79 -0.92 16.61
CA ARG A 58 3.12 0.38 16.70
C ARG A 58 2.15 0.58 15.56
N GLU A 59 1.01 1.14 15.89
CA GLU A 59 0.12 1.70 14.88
C GLU A 59 0.86 2.81 14.11
N THR A 60 0.89 2.69 12.80
CA THR A 60 1.61 3.62 11.92
C THR A 60 0.68 4.05 10.80
N LEU A 61 0.46 5.34 10.67
CA LEU A 61 -0.45 5.93 9.69
C LEU A 61 -1.87 5.35 9.74
N GLY A 62 -2.39 5.08 10.94
CA GLY A 62 -3.71 4.49 11.14
C GLY A 62 -3.79 2.98 10.85
N LEU A 63 -2.68 2.35 10.49
CA LEU A 63 -2.58 0.92 10.20
C LEU A 63 -1.94 0.19 11.39
N ARG A 64 -2.72 -0.64 12.06
CA ARG A 64 -2.33 -1.30 13.30
C ARG A 64 -1.94 -2.76 13.06
N PRO A 65 -0.69 -3.19 13.35
CA PRO A 65 -0.34 -4.60 13.35
C PRO A 65 -0.96 -5.29 14.57
N ALA A 66 -1.23 -6.58 14.45
CA ALA A 66 -1.78 -7.37 15.56
C ALA A 66 -0.77 -7.58 16.71
N ARG A 67 0.50 -7.50 16.40
CA ARG A 67 1.65 -7.66 17.30
C ARG A 67 2.90 -7.05 16.66
N PRO A 68 4.04 -6.92 17.37
CA PRO A 68 5.32 -6.64 16.73
C PRO A 68 5.63 -7.70 15.66
N LEU A 69 5.93 -7.25 14.43
CA LEU A 69 6.18 -8.12 13.30
C LEU A 69 7.68 -8.34 13.08
N ARG A 70 8.05 -9.52 12.56
CA ARG A 70 9.33 -9.76 11.91
C ARG A 70 9.19 -9.49 10.43
N ILE A 71 9.91 -8.52 9.92
CA ILE A 71 9.77 -8.02 8.56
C ILE A 71 11.07 -8.23 7.80
N THR A 72 10.95 -8.78 6.59
CA THR A 72 12.04 -8.81 5.61
C THR A 72 11.71 -7.83 4.49
N TYR A 73 12.58 -6.83 4.26
CA TYR A 73 12.42 -5.83 3.21
C TYR A 73 13.38 -6.15 2.05
N VAL A 74 12.88 -6.25 0.86
CA VAL A 74 13.66 -6.47 -0.37
C VAL A 74 13.57 -5.19 -1.20
N GLU A 75 14.65 -4.40 -1.18
CA GLU A 75 14.80 -3.21 -2.00
C GLU A 75 15.43 -3.58 -3.34
N ALA A 76 14.68 -3.45 -4.42
CA ALA A 76 15.11 -3.83 -5.75
C ALA A 76 15.23 -2.65 -6.74
N ASP A 77 14.70 -1.48 -6.39
CA ASP A 77 14.71 -0.28 -7.23
C ASP A 77 15.97 0.57 -6.98
N LEU A 78 16.28 0.86 -5.72
CA LEU A 78 17.41 1.69 -5.32
C LEU A 78 18.68 0.86 -5.10
N TYR A 79 19.82 1.43 -5.46
CA TYR A 79 21.12 0.89 -5.04
C TYR A 79 21.29 1.01 -3.53
N ARG A 80 22.13 0.12 -2.95
CA ARG A 80 22.37 0.05 -1.50
C ARG A 80 22.68 1.41 -0.89
N ALA A 81 23.64 2.15 -1.46
CA ALA A 81 24.06 3.44 -0.94
C ALA A 81 22.93 4.49 -0.95
N ASP A 82 22.09 4.49 -1.97
CA ASP A 82 20.96 5.42 -2.09
C ASP A 82 19.87 5.07 -1.07
N PHE A 83 19.59 3.77 -0.90
CA PHE A 83 18.60 3.32 0.09
C PHE A 83 19.08 3.59 1.52
N GLU A 84 20.36 3.32 1.84
CA GLU A 84 20.94 3.64 3.16
C GLU A 84 20.88 5.15 3.44
N ALA A 85 21.11 6.00 2.43
CA ALA A 85 20.96 7.45 2.57
C ALA A 85 19.51 7.84 2.89
N VAL A 86 18.52 7.23 2.23
CA VAL A 86 17.10 7.45 2.51
C VAL A 86 16.75 7.01 3.94
N ILE A 87 17.20 5.83 4.35
CA ILE A 87 16.95 5.31 5.72
C ILE A 87 17.54 6.26 6.77
N LYS A 88 18.78 6.70 6.56
CA LYS A 88 19.46 7.61 7.49
C LYS A 88 18.72 8.94 7.59
N GLU A 89 18.36 9.55 6.45
CA GLU A 89 17.58 10.78 6.45
C GLU A 89 16.26 10.63 7.23
N MET A 90 15.54 9.51 7.03
CA MET A 90 14.30 9.24 7.76
C MET A 90 14.53 9.03 9.25
N ALA A 91 15.64 8.36 9.64
CA ALA A 91 16.00 8.17 11.04
C ALA A 91 16.34 9.51 11.71
N ASP A 92 17.11 10.39 11.05
CA ASP A 92 17.43 11.73 11.50
C ASP A 92 16.18 12.61 11.71
N GLN A 93 15.10 12.30 10.99
CA GLN A 93 13.79 12.94 11.12
C GLN A 93 12.84 12.24 12.10
N GLY A 94 13.34 11.27 12.88
CA GLY A 94 12.60 10.64 13.97
C GLY A 94 11.89 9.33 13.63
N VAL A 95 12.08 8.76 12.44
CA VAL A 95 11.64 7.38 12.17
C VAL A 95 12.53 6.43 12.95
N GLN A 96 11.98 5.84 13.99
CA GLN A 96 12.73 4.92 14.83
C GLN A 96 12.98 3.61 14.10
N VAL A 97 14.24 3.29 13.87
CA VAL A 97 14.67 2.00 13.30
C VAL A 97 14.49 0.91 14.36
N PRO A 98 13.83 -0.21 14.05
CA PRO A 98 13.66 -1.31 15.00
C PRO A 98 14.96 -2.08 15.23
N GLU A 99 14.96 -2.94 16.24
CA GLU A 99 16.07 -3.86 16.51
C GLU A 99 16.31 -4.84 15.33
N PRO A 100 17.55 -5.30 15.10
CA PRO A 100 17.90 -6.16 13.97
C PRO A 100 17.17 -7.51 13.95
N ASP A 101 16.66 -7.98 15.07
CA ASP A 101 15.85 -9.20 15.18
C ASP A 101 14.38 -9.00 14.75
N ARG A 102 14.01 -7.78 14.33
CA ARG A 102 12.65 -7.41 13.90
C ARG A 102 12.55 -6.97 12.46
N LEU A 103 13.59 -6.35 11.92
CA LEU A 103 13.61 -5.87 10.54
C LEU A 103 14.98 -6.16 9.91
N THR A 104 14.95 -6.93 8.82
CA THR A 104 16.12 -7.19 7.97
C THR A 104 15.82 -6.71 6.56
N TRP A 105 16.86 -6.43 5.79
CA TRP A 105 16.67 -6.01 4.40
C TRP A 105 17.74 -6.58 3.46
N PHE A 106 17.36 -6.70 2.19
CA PHE A 106 18.22 -7.03 1.07
C PHE A 106 18.26 -5.85 0.12
N SER A 107 19.43 -5.54 -0.40
CA SER A 107 19.62 -4.48 -1.38
C SER A 107 19.34 -4.96 -2.80
N ARG A 108 19.28 -4.02 -3.74
CA ARG A 108 19.19 -4.31 -5.17
C ARG A 108 20.34 -5.20 -5.66
N GLU A 109 21.54 -5.02 -5.11
CA GLU A 109 22.74 -5.80 -5.47
C GLU A 109 22.61 -7.26 -4.99
N ASP A 110 21.85 -7.51 -3.93
CA ASP A 110 21.56 -8.86 -3.45
C ASP A 110 20.39 -9.50 -4.23
N ALA A 111 19.44 -8.66 -4.66
CA ALA A 111 18.25 -9.09 -5.36
C ALA A 111 18.53 -9.37 -6.83
N THR A 112 18.41 -10.61 -7.21
CA THR A 112 18.46 -11.03 -8.63
C THR A 112 17.06 -11.31 -9.15
N PRO A 113 16.83 -11.29 -10.49
CA PRO A 113 15.51 -11.54 -11.05
C PRO A 113 14.88 -12.81 -10.50
N PHE A 114 13.65 -12.68 -10.00
CA PHE A 114 12.87 -13.77 -9.44
C PHE A 114 12.33 -14.67 -10.53
N PHE A 115 12.80 -15.91 -10.54
CA PHE A 115 12.09 -17.04 -11.12
C PHE A 115 11.80 -18.04 -9.99
N VAL A 116 10.80 -18.89 -10.17
CA VAL A 116 10.34 -19.84 -9.14
C VAL A 116 11.47 -20.68 -8.52
N ASP A 117 12.56 -20.89 -9.28
CA ASP A 117 13.75 -21.63 -8.87
C ASP A 117 15.03 -20.80 -8.80
N SER A 118 14.93 -19.47 -8.73
CA SER A 118 16.11 -18.61 -8.66
C SER A 118 16.91 -18.84 -7.38
N ILE A 119 18.23 -18.63 -7.46
CA ILE A 119 19.13 -18.73 -6.30
C ILE A 119 18.67 -17.75 -5.21
N PHE A 120 18.35 -16.51 -5.60
CA PHE A 120 17.88 -15.49 -4.67
C PHE A 120 16.55 -15.87 -4.01
N GLY A 121 15.56 -16.38 -4.79
CA GLY A 121 14.28 -16.81 -4.24
C GLY A 121 14.43 -17.91 -3.18
N LYS A 122 15.32 -18.89 -3.40
CA LYS A 122 15.62 -19.94 -2.43
C LYS A 122 16.35 -19.40 -1.19
N ALA A 123 17.33 -18.51 -1.40
CA ALA A 123 18.06 -17.89 -0.29
C ALA A 123 17.12 -17.03 0.58
N LEU A 124 16.23 -16.26 -0.05
CA LEU A 124 15.22 -15.47 0.66
C LEU A 124 14.22 -16.34 1.41
N GLN A 125 13.77 -17.46 0.82
CA GLN A 125 12.91 -18.43 1.51
C GLN A 125 13.59 -19.04 2.74
N ALA A 126 14.87 -19.42 2.61
CA ALA A 126 15.65 -19.94 3.73
C ALA A 126 15.83 -18.88 4.83
N HIS A 127 16.14 -17.64 4.44
CA HIS A 127 16.20 -16.51 5.39
C HIS A 127 14.87 -16.29 6.10
N ASN A 128 13.76 -16.20 5.36
CA ASN A 128 12.43 -15.97 5.92
C ASN A 128 12.02 -17.10 6.88
N THR A 129 12.44 -18.33 6.60
CA THR A 129 12.22 -19.46 7.49
C THR A 129 13.02 -19.33 8.78
N ALA A 130 14.32 -19.05 8.68
CA ALA A 130 15.21 -18.90 9.84
C ALA A 130 14.85 -17.68 10.71
N PHE A 131 14.56 -16.55 10.06
CA PHE A 131 14.15 -15.31 10.70
C PHE A 131 12.72 -15.36 11.24
N GLN A 132 11.91 -16.35 10.82
CA GLN A 132 10.48 -16.47 11.11
C GLN A 132 9.70 -15.22 10.65
N THR A 133 9.95 -14.79 9.43
CA THR A 133 9.34 -13.59 8.84
C THR A 133 7.82 -13.68 8.86
N ASP A 134 7.17 -12.62 9.33
CA ASP A 134 5.71 -12.46 9.31
C ASP A 134 5.25 -11.79 8.03
N LEU A 135 6.01 -10.80 7.55
CA LEU A 135 5.70 -9.99 6.36
C LEU A 135 6.97 -9.78 5.53
N THR A 136 6.91 -10.12 4.25
CA THR A 136 7.96 -9.75 3.29
C THR A 136 7.49 -8.56 2.45
N ILE A 137 8.31 -7.52 2.33
CA ILE A 137 8.04 -6.35 1.48
C ILE A 137 8.97 -6.43 0.26
N TYR A 138 8.40 -6.28 -0.94
CA TYR A 138 9.12 -6.28 -2.23
C TYR A 138 8.95 -4.91 -2.90
N ASP A 139 10.01 -4.11 -2.92
CA ASP A 139 10.04 -2.76 -3.48
C ASP A 139 11.15 -2.62 -4.52
N ALA A 140 10.86 -2.68 -5.84
CA ALA A 140 9.57 -2.90 -6.46
C ALA A 140 9.53 -4.24 -7.23
N ILE A 141 8.33 -4.81 -7.41
CA ILE A 141 8.15 -6.07 -8.16
C ILE A 141 8.67 -5.99 -9.60
N PRO A 142 8.45 -4.91 -10.39
CA PRO A 142 8.95 -4.82 -11.76
C PRO A 142 10.45 -5.04 -11.89
N ASP A 143 11.24 -4.69 -10.88
CA ASP A 143 12.70 -4.82 -10.88
C ASP A 143 13.17 -6.23 -10.49
N LEU A 144 12.25 -7.06 -10.00
CA LEU A 144 12.50 -8.43 -9.58
C LEU A 144 12.24 -9.48 -10.67
N HIS A 145 11.82 -9.10 -11.88
CA HIS A 145 11.55 -10.07 -12.95
C HIS A 145 11.91 -9.53 -14.33
N LEU A 146 12.20 -10.46 -15.26
CA LEU A 146 12.52 -10.16 -16.67
C LEU A 146 11.36 -10.45 -17.64
N GLY A 147 10.20 -10.89 -17.11
CA GLY A 147 9.05 -11.21 -17.94
C GLY A 147 8.25 -9.98 -18.35
N ASP A 148 7.40 -10.13 -19.37
CA ASP A 148 6.49 -9.07 -19.79
C ASP A 148 5.42 -8.85 -18.68
N PRO A 149 5.37 -7.68 -18.05
CA PRO A 149 4.39 -7.39 -17.01
C PRO A 149 2.95 -7.35 -17.52
N ILE A 150 2.74 -7.23 -18.84
CA ILE A 150 1.43 -7.23 -19.48
C ILE A 150 0.89 -8.67 -19.61
N ASP A 151 1.76 -9.67 -19.64
CA ASP A 151 1.33 -11.07 -19.73
C ASP A 151 0.75 -11.56 -18.40
N THR A 152 -0.50 -12.02 -18.45
CA THR A 152 -1.20 -12.55 -17.27
C THR A 152 -0.52 -13.78 -16.67
N ARG A 153 0.07 -14.64 -17.52
CA ARG A 153 0.80 -15.82 -17.06
C ARG A 153 2.06 -15.43 -16.28
N THR A 154 2.79 -14.45 -16.77
CA THR A 154 3.96 -13.87 -16.08
C THR A 154 3.54 -13.32 -14.72
N ALA A 155 2.46 -12.54 -14.64
CA ALA A 155 1.95 -12.02 -13.37
C ALA A 155 1.68 -13.15 -12.35
N TYR A 156 1.02 -14.24 -12.78
CA TYR A 156 0.74 -15.39 -11.90
C TYR A 156 2.00 -16.10 -11.44
N GLN A 157 2.96 -16.30 -12.33
CA GLN A 157 4.22 -16.97 -11.99
C GLN A 157 5.03 -16.16 -10.98
N ILE A 158 5.13 -14.85 -11.18
CA ILE A 158 5.86 -13.97 -10.27
C ILE A 158 5.20 -13.91 -8.90
N LEU A 159 3.87 -13.65 -8.83
CA LEU A 159 3.17 -13.61 -7.53
C LEU A 159 3.28 -14.94 -6.77
N ARG A 160 3.27 -16.07 -7.50
CA ARG A 160 3.52 -17.38 -6.89
C ARG A 160 4.96 -17.51 -6.37
N ALA A 161 5.95 -17.05 -7.13
CA ALA A 161 7.35 -17.07 -6.71
C ALA A 161 7.57 -16.19 -5.47
N LEU A 162 6.99 -14.99 -5.43
CA LEU A 162 7.02 -14.10 -4.27
C LEU A 162 6.36 -14.74 -3.04
N HIS A 163 5.21 -15.40 -3.23
CA HIS A 163 4.54 -16.10 -2.14
C HIS A 163 5.37 -17.28 -1.59
N VAL A 164 6.02 -18.03 -2.47
CA VAL A 164 6.91 -19.13 -2.07
C VAL A 164 8.13 -18.60 -1.31
N SER A 165 8.78 -17.54 -1.83
CA SER A 165 9.94 -16.94 -1.16
C SER A 165 9.57 -16.25 0.17
N ALA A 166 8.33 -15.79 0.33
CA ALA A 166 7.76 -15.36 1.61
C ALA A 166 7.36 -16.52 2.53
N ASN A 167 7.74 -17.77 2.20
CA ASN A 167 7.42 -18.98 2.96
C ASN A 167 5.90 -19.20 3.19
N GLY A 168 5.07 -18.82 2.21
CA GLY A 168 3.61 -18.90 2.32
C GLY A 168 2.97 -17.88 3.26
N ARG A 169 3.76 -16.98 3.83
CA ARG A 169 3.31 -15.88 4.71
C ARG A 169 2.84 -14.68 3.90
N ALA A 170 2.38 -13.65 4.61
CA ALA A 170 1.97 -12.40 4.00
C ALA A 170 3.12 -11.71 3.28
N TYR A 171 2.79 -11.06 2.16
CA TYR A 171 3.74 -10.17 1.51
C TYR A 171 3.03 -8.91 0.98
N LEU A 172 3.83 -7.84 0.90
CA LEU A 172 3.45 -6.58 0.29
C LEU A 172 4.39 -6.31 -0.88
N GLY A 173 3.81 -6.10 -2.06
CA GLY A 173 4.58 -5.83 -3.28
C GLY A 173 4.25 -4.46 -3.86
N VAL A 174 5.28 -3.73 -4.27
CA VAL A 174 5.14 -2.43 -4.93
C VAL A 174 5.06 -2.62 -6.43
N MET A 175 4.09 -1.96 -7.04
CA MET A 175 3.90 -1.86 -8.48
C MET A 175 4.00 -0.39 -8.93
N VAL A 176 4.44 -0.17 -10.14
CA VAL A 176 4.45 1.16 -10.75
C VAL A 176 3.12 1.39 -11.48
N GLN A 177 2.61 2.60 -11.42
CA GLN A 177 1.46 3.00 -12.23
C GLN A 177 1.88 3.15 -13.69
N ARG A 178 1.08 2.64 -14.62
CA ARG A 178 1.31 2.80 -16.05
C ARG A 178 1.34 4.29 -16.41
N LYS A 179 2.31 4.70 -17.22
CA LYS A 179 2.26 6.04 -17.83
C LYS A 179 1.05 6.07 -18.74
N GLY A 180 0.05 6.87 -18.39
CA GLY A 180 -1.12 7.09 -19.22
C GLY A 180 -0.73 7.67 -20.58
N GLY A 181 -1.54 7.44 -21.64
CA GLY A 181 -1.41 8.14 -22.92
C GLY A 181 -1.54 9.66 -22.74
N LYS A 182 -1.27 10.42 -23.79
CA LYS A 182 -1.23 11.91 -23.77
C LYS A 182 -2.48 12.56 -23.13
N ASP A 183 -3.62 11.87 -23.13
CA ASP A 183 -4.89 12.36 -22.56
C ASP A 183 -5.08 11.99 -21.07
N ALA A 184 -4.16 11.20 -20.49
CA ALA A 184 -4.26 10.69 -19.12
C ALA A 184 -3.40 11.52 -18.13
N ALA A 185 -2.80 12.62 -18.55
CA ALA A 185 -1.85 13.41 -17.74
C ALA A 185 -2.48 14.02 -16.48
N ASP A 186 -3.81 14.05 -16.37
CA ASP A 186 -4.55 14.71 -15.29
C ASP A 186 -5.52 13.79 -14.51
N ARG A 187 -5.59 12.51 -14.84
CA ARG A 187 -6.49 11.60 -14.11
C ARG A 187 -5.69 10.87 -13.03
N ASP A 188 -5.86 11.28 -11.78
CA ASP A 188 -5.65 10.41 -10.62
C ASP A 188 -6.78 9.38 -10.63
N SER A 189 -6.73 8.43 -11.58
CA SER A 189 -7.73 7.40 -11.61
C SER A 189 -7.38 6.34 -10.57
N GLU A 190 -8.34 6.04 -9.72
CA GLU A 190 -8.29 4.94 -8.77
C GLU A 190 -8.51 3.60 -9.47
N ASN A 191 -8.37 3.59 -10.80
CA ASN A 191 -8.67 2.42 -11.59
C ASN A 191 -7.53 1.39 -11.48
N ILE A 192 -7.88 0.19 -11.05
CA ILE A 192 -6.99 -0.97 -10.96
C ILE A 192 -6.32 -1.30 -12.32
N ASP A 193 -6.95 -0.87 -13.43
CA ASP A 193 -6.44 -1.06 -14.79
C ASP A 193 -5.21 -0.19 -15.10
N GLU A 194 -4.93 0.83 -14.27
CA GLU A 194 -3.75 1.68 -14.39
C GLU A 194 -2.51 1.10 -13.68
N MET A 195 -2.66 0.03 -12.92
CA MET A 195 -1.52 -0.69 -12.39
C MET A 195 -0.70 -1.25 -13.56
N TYR A 196 0.61 -0.98 -13.55
CA TYR A 196 1.51 -1.45 -14.59
C TYR A 196 1.40 -2.96 -14.78
N GLY A 197 1.14 -3.38 -16.02
CA GLY A 197 0.92 -4.77 -16.38
C GLY A 197 -0.54 -5.03 -16.78
N ASN A 198 -1.19 -5.90 -16.07
CA ASN A 198 -2.58 -6.29 -16.35
C ASN A 198 -3.36 -6.56 -15.05
N GLN A 199 -4.66 -6.76 -15.19
CA GLN A 199 -5.55 -7.10 -14.07
C GLN A 199 -5.17 -8.41 -13.34
N GLY A 200 -4.31 -9.24 -13.94
CA GLY A 200 -3.84 -10.50 -13.33
C GLY A 200 -3.15 -10.27 -12.00
N TRP A 201 -2.38 -9.18 -11.87
CA TRP A 201 -1.73 -8.77 -10.63
C TRP A 201 -2.76 -8.52 -9.52
N ALA A 202 -3.72 -7.67 -9.80
CA ALA A 202 -4.75 -7.32 -8.83
C ALA A 202 -5.68 -8.49 -8.48
N ARG A 203 -5.97 -9.39 -9.44
CA ARG A 203 -6.90 -10.51 -9.20
C ARG A 203 -6.44 -11.44 -8.09
N GLN A 204 -5.13 -11.65 -7.90
CA GLN A 204 -4.60 -12.51 -6.86
C GLN A 204 -4.44 -11.82 -5.51
N ALA A 205 -4.27 -10.50 -5.49
CA ALA A 205 -4.10 -9.76 -4.25
C ALA A 205 -5.35 -9.83 -3.35
N SER A 206 -5.14 -9.92 -2.05
CA SER A 206 -6.19 -9.79 -1.04
C SER A 206 -6.59 -8.31 -0.88
N THR A 207 -5.60 -7.43 -0.94
CA THR A 207 -5.75 -5.98 -0.82
C THR A 207 -4.91 -5.29 -1.89
N VAL A 208 -5.46 -4.28 -2.52
CA VAL A 208 -4.73 -3.41 -3.45
C VAL A 208 -4.89 -1.97 -2.98
N TRP A 209 -3.77 -1.32 -2.75
CA TRP A 209 -3.68 0.09 -2.40
C TRP A 209 -3.21 0.91 -3.59
N HIS A 210 -3.83 2.05 -3.78
CA HIS A 210 -3.35 3.10 -4.67
C HIS A 210 -2.83 4.26 -3.84
N MET A 211 -1.57 4.63 -4.04
CA MET A 211 -1.00 5.85 -3.52
C MET A 211 -1.17 6.95 -4.55
N THR A 212 -1.99 7.95 -4.24
CA THR A 212 -2.32 9.06 -5.15
C THR A 212 -1.27 10.17 -5.13
N ASN A 213 -1.29 11.06 -6.14
CA ASN A 213 -0.38 12.23 -6.21
C ASN A 213 -0.58 13.22 -5.06
N VAL A 214 -1.81 13.36 -4.59
CA VAL A 214 -2.11 13.97 -3.30
C VAL A 214 -1.95 12.84 -2.30
N PRO A 215 -0.92 12.86 -1.44
CA PRO A 215 -0.58 11.67 -0.68
C PRO A 215 -1.78 11.12 0.05
N SER A 216 -2.41 10.11 -0.51
CA SER A 216 -3.45 9.33 0.12
C SER A 216 -3.29 7.87 -0.23
N LEU A 217 -3.65 7.01 0.70
CA LEU A 217 -3.67 5.57 0.54
C LEU A 217 -5.12 5.14 0.37
N VAL A 218 -5.48 4.73 -0.84
CA VAL A 218 -6.84 4.35 -1.21
C VAL A 218 -6.93 2.85 -1.41
N TRP A 219 -7.96 2.21 -0.85
CA TRP A 219 -8.24 0.78 -1.07
C TRP A 219 -9.00 0.62 -2.39
N VAL A 220 -8.31 0.24 -3.44
CA VAL A 220 -8.92 -0.03 -4.76
C VAL A 220 -9.54 -1.42 -4.79
N LYS A 221 -8.97 -2.36 -4.03
CA LYS A 221 -9.51 -3.69 -3.81
C LYS A 221 -9.29 -4.12 -2.37
N HIS A 222 -10.30 -4.74 -1.79
CA HIS A 222 -10.22 -5.29 -0.45
C HIS A 222 -11.14 -6.50 -0.33
N ARG A 223 -10.59 -7.64 0.11
CA ARG A 223 -11.37 -8.89 0.29
C ARG A 223 -11.87 -9.07 1.71
N LEU A 224 -11.35 -8.30 2.66
CA LEU A 224 -11.81 -8.28 4.03
C LEU A 224 -12.88 -7.21 4.15
N CYS A 225 -14.08 -7.57 4.53
CA CYS A 225 -15.19 -6.63 4.73
C CYS A 225 -15.22 -6.12 6.17
N PRO A 226 -15.61 -4.86 6.37
CA PRO A 226 -15.91 -3.81 5.42
C PRO A 226 -14.63 -3.20 4.80
N GLN A 227 -14.78 -2.56 3.62
CA GLN A 227 -13.66 -1.83 3.00
C GLN A 227 -13.27 -0.63 3.88
N PRO A 228 -11.99 -0.50 4.24
CA PRO A 228 -11.52 0.62 5.04
C PRO A 228 -11.65 1.95 4.29
N GLN A 229 -11.75 3.04 5.04
CA GLN A 229 -11.75 4.38 4.49
C GLN A 229 -10.34 4.75 3.97
N PRO A 230 -10.22 5.59 2.94
CA PRO A 230 -8.94 6.12 2.50
C PRO A 230 -8.20 6.84 3.63
N ILE A 231 -6.88 6.68 3.67
CA ILE A 231 -6.01 7.40 4.60
C ILE A 231 -5.40 8.57 3.86
N VAL A 232 -5.78 9.79 4.22
CA VAL A 232 -5.15 11.00 3.69
C VAL A 232 -3.88 11.28 4.46
N LEU A 233 -2.80 11.51 3.72
CA LEU A 233 -1.46 11.67 4.26
C LEU A 233 -0.94 13.09 4.00
N ASN A 234 -0.10 13.57 4.91
CA ASN A 234 0.82 14.68 4.65
C ASN A 234 2.21 14.09 4.50
N MET A 235 2.98 14.60 3.56
CA MET A 235 4.39 14.28 3.42
C MET A 235 5.22 15.53 3.76
N SER A 236 6.13 15.43 4.72
CA SER A 236 7.08 16.49 5.05
C SER A 236 8.10 16.69 3.93
N HIS A 237 8.88 17.77 3.99
CA HIS A 237 10.00 17.98 3.07
C HIS A 237 11.03 16.85 3.13
N ALA A 238 11.20 16.21 4.27
CA ALA A 238 12.07 15.05 4.47
C ALA A 238 11.42 13.72 4.04
N GLY A 239 10.23 13.75 3.43
CA GLY A 239 9.53 12.56 2.96
C GLY A 239 8.94 11.68 4.05
N ILE A 240 8.72 12.22 5.26
CA ILE A 240 8.03 11.52 6.35
C ILE A 240 6.53 11.74 6.22
N PHE A 241 5.77 10.64 6.31
CA PHE A 241 4.33 10.68 6.25
C PHE A 241 3.70 10.80 7.65
N SER A 242 2.64 11.56 7.71
CA SER A 242 1.73 11.61 8.86
C SER A 242 0.29 11.51 8.37
N VAL A 243 -0.58 10.93 9.19
CA VAL A 243 -2.01 10.97 8.88
C VAL A 243 -2.46 12.42 8.98
N ARG A 244 -3.11 12.88 7.92
CA ARG A 244 -3.72 14.18 7.97
C ARG A 244 -4.85 14.13 8.99
N SER A 245 -4.88 15.12 9.89
CA SER A 245 -5.90 15.15 10.94
C SER A 245 -7.30 14.97 10.35
N ALA A 246 -8.13 14.21 11.03
CA ALA A 246 -9.53 13.94 10.66
C ALA A 246 -10.34 15.22 10.32
N GLN A 247 -9.89 16.36 10.80
CA GLN A 247 -10.55 17.65 10.60
C GLN A 247 -10.88 17.98 9.12
N LEU A 248 -9.96 17.78 8.18
CA LEU A 248 -10.28 18.11 6.79
C LEU A 248 -11.24 17.11 6.15
N GLN A 249 -11.05 15.82 6.40
CA GLN A 249 -11.99 14.80 5.93
C GLN A 249 -13.37 15.04 6.51
N ASP A 250 -13.42 15.29 7.82
CA ASP A 250 -14.69 15.60 8.51
C ASP A 250 -15.34 16.87 7.95
N LEU A 251 -14.56 17.91 7.64
CA LEU A 251 -15.05 19.12 7.01
C LEU A 251 -15.65 18.84 5.62
N ILE A 252 -14.93 18.08 4.78
CA ILE A 252 -15.41 17.70 3.44
C ILE A 252 -16.66 16.83 3.55
N LEU A 253 -16.69 15.85 4.46
CA LEU A 253 -17.86 14.98 4.67
C LEU A 253 -19.06 15.76 5.22
N ARG A 254 -18.84 16.68 6.18
CA ARG A 254 -19.88 17.54 6.73
C ARG A 254 -20.52 18.39 5.64
N GLU A 255 -19.69 19.08 4.87
CA GLU A 255 -20.16 19.95 3.78
C GLU A 255 -20.78 19.15 2.63
N GLY A 256 -20.20 17.99 2.31
CA GLY A 256 -20.74 17.09 1.27
C GLY A 256 -22.12 16.51 1.62
N LYS A 257 -22.38 16.19 2.89
CA LYS A 257 -23.69 15.72 3.34
C LYS A 257 -24.79 16.78 3.23
N ALA A 258 -24.44 18.05 3.24
CA ALA A 258 -25.39 19.14 3.02
C ALA A 258 -25.83 19.28 1.55
N GLY A 259 -25.29 18.43 0.66
CA GLY A 259 -25.51 18.48 -0.79
C GLY A 259 -24.61 19.50 -1.50
N PHE A 260 -24.23 19.21 -2.73
CA PHE A 260 -23.43 20.07 -3.59
C PHE A 260 -23.70 19.71 -5.06
N THR A 261 -23.51 20.68 -5.97
CA THR A 261 -23.77 20.49 -7.41
C THR A 261 -22.49 20.22 -8.20
N SER A 262 -21.32 20.58 -7.65
CA SER A 262 -20.03 20.35 -8.29
C SER A 262 -18.90 20.25 -7.28
N VAL A 263 -17.81 19.56 -7.68
CA VAL A 263 -16.56 19.52 -6.90
C VAL A 263 -16.02 20.92 -6.59
N ARG A 264 -16.21 21.86 -7.52
CA ARG A 264 -15.79 23.25 -7.34
C ARG A 264 -16.56 23.92 -6.21
N GLU A 265 -17.87 23.80 -6.21
CA GLU A 265 -18.73 24.36 -5.15
C GLU A 265 -18.36 23.80 -3.77
N LEU A 266 -18.19 22.48 -3.66
CA LEU A 266 -17.80 21.86 -2.40
C LEU A 266 -16.41 22.34 -1.94
N ALA A 267 -15.46 22.50 -2.86
CA ALA A 267 -14.13 23.02 -2.53
C ALA A 267 -14.20 24.48 -2.03
N GLU A 268 -14.98 25.33 -2.69
CA GLU A 268 -15.19 26.75 -2.28
C GLU A 268 -15.84 26.82 -0.89
N ARG A 269 -16.83 25.98 -0.61
CA ARG A 269 -17.48 25.90 0.71
C ARG A 269 -16.50 25.46 1.79
N VAL A 270 -15.71 24.40 1.56
CA VAL A 270 -14.71 23.92 2.52
C VAL A 270 -13.63 24.98 2.76
N GLN A 271 -13.19 25.67 1.72
CA GLN A 271 -12.21 26.77 1.83
C GLN A 271 -12.74 27.97 2.65
N ALA A 272 -14.03 28.22 2.62
CA ALA A 272 -14.66 29.31 3.38
C ALA A 272 -14.80 28.99 4.88
N LEU A 273 -14.59 27.75 5.33
CA LEU A 273 -14.70 27.38 6.71
C LEU A 273 -13.56 27.96 7.56
N PRO A 274 -13.83 28.56 8.72
CA PRO A 274 -12.79 29.06 9.62
C PRO A 274 -11.78 27.97 10.02
N GLU A 275 -12.27 26.74 10.25
CA GLU A 275 -11.46 25.57 10.62
C GLU A 275 -10.47 25.18 9.50
N TYR A 276 -10.82 25.41 8.24
CA TYR A 276 -9.91 25.20 7.12
C TYR A 276 -8.86 26.32 7.03
N ALA A 277 -9.27 27.56 7.20
CA ALA A 277 -8.37 28.70 7.19
C ALA A 277 -7.33 28.67 8.34
N ALA A 278 -7.69 28.04 9.47
CA ALA A 278 -6.80 27.87 10.61
C ALA A 278 -5.71 26.80 10.40
N GLN A 279 -5.72 26.05 9.29
CA GLN A 279 -4.70 25.05 9.01
C GLN A 279 -3.36 25.70 8.66
N THR A 280 -2.28 25.17 9.18
CA THR A 280 -0.92 25.72 9.04
C THR A 280 -0.43 25.76 7.58
N ASN A 281 -1.04 24.99 6.67
CA ASN A 281 -0.70 24.95 5.26
C ASN A 281 -1.96 24.58 4.44
N PRO A 282 -2.84 25.54 4.12
CA PRO A 282 -4.04 25.28 3.36
C PRO A 282 -3.68 24.79 1.94
N TYR A 283 -4.42 23.80 1.44
CA TYR A 283 -4.19 23.29 0.10
C TYR A 283 -4.41 24.35 -0.97
N LYS A 284 -3.57 24.30 -2.01
CA LYS A 284 -3.92 24.95 -3.28
C LYS A 284 -5.23 24.35 -3.80
N ASP A 285 -6.06 25.19 -4.40
CA ASP A 285 -7.41 24.82 -4.88
C ASP A 285 -7.45 23.51 -5.70
N ARG A 286 -6.49 23.31 -6.62
CA ARG A 286 -6.37 22.08 -7.42
C ARG A 286 -6.21 20.83 -6.55
N THR A 287 -5.41 20.91 -5.50
CA THR A 287 -5.12 19.80 -4.57
C THR A 287 -6.36 19.45 -3.75
N LEU A 288 -7.09 20.45 -3.26
CA LEU A 288 -8.33 20.24 -2.52
C LEU A 288 -9.41 19.60 -3.40
N ARG A 289 -9.55 20.04 -4.65
CA ARG A 289 -10.51 19.47 -5.61
C ARG A 289 -10.19 18.00 -5.93
N SER A 290 -8.91 17.66 -6.10
CA SER A 290 -8.50 16.25 -6.31
C SER A 290 -8.87 15.39 -5.11
N LEU A 291 -8.63 15.88 -3.89
CA LEU A 291 -9.01 15.19 -2.66
C LEU A 291 -10.53 15.00 -2.57
N ILE A 292 -11.31 16.04 -2.84
CA ILE A 292 -12.77 15.98 -2.83
C ILE A 292 -13.27 14.96 -3.86
N THR A 293 -12.69 14.95 -5.07
CA THR A 293 -13.05 13.97 -6.11
C THR A 293 -12.82 12.54 -5.62
N SER A 294 -11.66 12.27 -5.03
CA SER A 294 -11.36 10.97 -4.44
C SER A 294 -12.35 10.60 -3.32
N MET A 295 -12.69 11.55 -2.47
CA MET A 295 -13.65 11.31 -1.37
C MET A 295 -15.08 11.09 -1.87
N ILE A 296 -15.52 11.77 -2.92
CA ILE A 296 -16.84 11.56 -3.54
C ILE A 296 -16.95 10.11 -4.00
N GLN A 297 -15.93 9.60 -4.69
CA GLN A 297 -15.88 8.22 -5.15
C GLN A 297 -15.89 7.22 -3.99
N SER A 298 -15.05 7.47 -2.98
CA SER A 298 -14.87 6.55 -1.84
C SER A 298 -16.04 6.54 -0.85
N TYR A 299 -16.71 7.68 -0.67
CA TYR A 299 -17.81 7.84 0.32
C TYR A 299 -19.19 7.86 -0.32
N HIS A 300 -19.30 7.66 -1.63
CA HIS A 300 -20.57 7.75 -2.37
C HIS A 300 -21.35 9.05 -2.09
N LEU A 301 -20.63 10.16 -1.95
CA LEU A 301 -21.26 11.46 -1.78
C LEU A 301 -22.05 11.80 -3.04
N ALA A 302 -23.37 11.97 -2.89
CA ALA A 302 -24.23 12.27 -4.00
C ALA A 302 -24.03 13.72 -4.48
N VAL A 303 -23.68 13.89 -5.74
CA VAL A 303 -23.76 15.20 -6.40
C VAL A 303 -25.24 15.47 -6.67
N THR A 304 -25.76 16.54 -6.09
CA THR A 304 -27.16 16.92 -6.31
C THR A 304 -27.30 17.42 -7.77
N PRO A 305 -28.18 16.83 -8.59
CA PRO A 305 -28.42 17.34 -9.93
C PRO A 305 -28.84 18.81 -9.87
N THR A 306 -28.26 19.64 -10.72
CA THR A 306 -28.74 21.01 -10.92
C THR A 306 -30.16 20.93 -11.50
N PRO A 307 -31.16 21.64 -10.96
CA PRO A 307 -32.52 21.65 -11.48
C PRO A 307 -32.61 22.17 -12.91
#